data_66596711c3952af0eb94787780b12728
#
_entry.id   66596711c3952af0eb94787780b12728
#
_cell.length_a   1.000
_cell.length_b   1.000
_cell.length_c   1.000
_cell.angle_alpha   90.00
_cell.angle_beta   90.00
_cell.angle_gamma   90.00
#
_symmetry.space_group_name_H-M   'P 1'
#
loop_
_entity.id
_entity.type
_entity.pdbx_description
1 polymer ?
#
loop_
_entity_poly.entity_id
_entity_poly.type
_entity_poly.pdbx_seq_one_letter_code
_entity_poly.pdbx_strand_id
1 'polypeptide(L)'
;GFSQSELSKKLDISASYLNLLESGRRTITVPLLIKVGNELGLSLKDLTLESNKRILSDVMEVLSNEMFEDLDITNQETAEFISSNPNIAKALLTLNDAHKSFKDDMQNRLESMDIDSTVVDSPSRLPVEIVSDFLQTNKNFFENIELASEIIRKKVGLDIGHNIGSGLKLTNYLKSKHDIDVEIIPASEELKSVRKFDKKNKKLQLSEMLTYTSRNFHLAYQLAFLESEDIIDSIIHENKIESEEVLPLLKISLLNYFASAMLMPYDNFLENAKKNKYDVEILMHHYACSFEQV
;
A
#
# COMPACT_ATOMS: atom_id res chain seq x y z
N GLY A 1 -28.52 -36.95 -1.02
CA GLY A 1 -27.31 -36.43 -0.37
C GLY A 1 -26.78 -37.41 0.64
N PHE A 2 -25.48 -37.48 0.85
CA PHE A 2 -24.85 -38.34 1.86
C PHE A 2 -24.92 -37.66 3.24
N SER A 3 -25.10 -38.45 4.31
CA SER A 3 -24.86 -37.96 5.65
C SER A 3 -23.35 -37.76 5.89
N GLN A 4 -22.98 -36.90 6.83
CA GLN A 4 -21.57 -36.64 7.19
C GLN A 4 -20.79 -37.93 7.56
N SER A 5 -21.47 -38.88 8.22
CA SER A 5 -20.89 -40.16 8.57
C SER A 5 -20.69 -41.11 7.37
N GLU A 6 -21.57 -41.06 6.39
CA GLU A 6 -21.45 -41.84 5.16
C GLU A 6 -20.34 -41.26 4.26
N LEU A 7 -20.30 -39.92 4.12
CA LEU A 7 -19.30 -39.24 3.31
C LEU A 7 -17.89 -39.42 3.88
N SER A 8 -17.71 -39.32 5.21
CA SER A 8 -16.42 -39.54 5.86
C SER A 8 -15.88 -40.94 5.60
N LYS A 9 -16.75 -41.97 5.67
CA LYS A 9 -16.37 -43.38 5.39
C LYS A 9 -15.98 -43.56 3.90
N LYS A 10 -16.73 -42.99 2.98
CA LYS A 10 -16.44 -43.05 1.52
C LYS A 10 -15.12 -42.39 1.16
N LEU A 11 -14.81 -41.28 1.81
CA LEU A 11 -13.59 -40.52 1.61
C LEU A 11 -12.38 -41.10 2.38
N ASP A 12 -12.63 -42.05 3.25
CA ASP A 12 -11.61 -42.66 4.13
C ASP A 12 -10.90 -41.62 5.03
N ILE A 13 -11.72 -40.76 5.66
CA ILE A 13 -11.28 -39.72 6.58
C ILE A 13 -12.14 -39.75 7.87
N SER A 14 -11.65 -39.15 8.95
CA SER A 14 -12.44 -39.05 10.16
C SER A 14 -13.59 -38.04 10.00
N ALA A 15 -14.71 -38.27 10.69
CA ALA A 15 -15.84 -37.33 10.71
C ALA A 15 -15.43 -35.95 11.25
N SER A 16 -14.51 -35.91 12.23
CA SER A 16 -13.96 -34.66 12.75
C SER A 16 -13.14 -33.87 11.71
N TYR A 17 -12.39 -34.58 10.88
CA TYR A 17 -11.63 -33.95 9.79
C TYR A 17 -12.56 -33.44 8.69
N LEU A 18 -13.61 -34.18 8.35
CA LEU A 18 -14.64 -33.74 7.42
C LEU A 18 -15.33 -32.46 7.91
N ASN A 19 -15.67 -32.38 9.20
CA ASN A 19 -16.26 -31.18 9.81
C ASN A 19 -15.33 -29.94 9.73
N LEU A 20 -14.03 -30.15 9.92
CA LEU A 20 -13.05 -29.05 9.75
C LEU A 20 -12.93 -28.56 8.30
N LEU A 21 -13.11 -29.44 7.32
CA LEU A 21 -13.15 -29.09 5.91
C LEU A 21 -14.45 -28.34 5.56
N GLU A 22 -15.60 -28.84 5.99
CA GLU A 22 -16.91 -28.23 5.77
C GLU A 22 -17.04 -26.84 6.42
N SER A 23 -16.39 -26.66 7.58
CA SER A 23 -16.35 -25.36 8.28
C SER A 23 -15.29 -24.40 7.76
N GLY A 24 -14.54 -24.77 6.70
CA GLY A 24 -13.47 -23.94 6.12
C GLY A 24 -12.23 -23.77 7.03
N ARG A 25 -12.17 -24.50 8.17
CA ARG A 25 -11.04 -24.41 9.12
C ARG A 25 -9.81 -25.19 8.67
N ARG A 26 -9.93 -25.98 7.61
CA ARG A 26 -8.80 -26.67 6.99
C ARG A 26 -8.97 -26.73 5.49
N THR A 27 -7.85 -26.58 4.76
CA THR A 27 -7.81 -26.67 3.29
C THR A 27 -7.87 -28.13 2.85
N ILE A 28 -8.65 -28.40 1.79
CA ILE A 28 -8.72 -29.72 1.18
C ILE A 28 -7.42 -29.99 0.39
N THR A 29 -6.85 -31.19 0.52
CA THR A 29 -5.68 -31.60 -0.26
C THR A 29 -6.10 -32.07 -1.65
N VAL A 30 -5.22 -31.93 -2.65
CA VAL A 30 -5.50 -32.34 -4.04
C VAL A 30 -5.95 -33.81 -4.15
N PRO A 31 -5.30 -34.80 -3.47
CA PRO A 31 -5.76 -36.19 -3.50
C PRO A 31 -7.16 -36.37 -2.93
N LEU A 32 -7.51 -35.63 -1.88
CA LEU A 32 -8.83 -35.69 -1.28
C LEU A 32 -9.88 -35.00 -2.14
N LEU A 33 -9.53 -33.91 -2.82
CA LEU A 33 -10.41 -33.23 -3.77
C LEU A 33 -10.78 -34.16 -4.94
N ILE A 34 -9.83 -34.92 -5.44
CA ILE A 34 -10.06 -35.93 -6.50
C ILE A 34 -11.01 -37.01 -6.00
N LYS A 35 -10.83 -37.52 -4.76
CA LYS A 35 -11.75 -38.48 -4.16
C LYS A 35 -13.18 -37.94 -4.01
N VAL A 36 -13.31 -36.71 -3.53
CA VAL A 36 -14.59 -36.02 -3.42
C VAL A 36 -15.27 -35.86 -4.78
N GLY A 37 -14.53 -35.42 -5.79
CA GLY A 37 -15.03 -35.31 -7.15
C GLY A 37 -15.58 -36.65 -7.68
N ASN A 38 -14.82 -37.72 -7.52
CA ASN A 38 -15.24 -39.07 -7.95
C ASN A 38 -16.47 -39.57 -7.21
N GLU A 39 -16.54 -39.40 -5.88
CA GLU A 39 -17.67 -39.88 -5.07
C GLU A 39 -18.96 -39.07 -5.27
N LEU A 40 -18.84 -37.78 -5.59
CA LEU A 40 -19.98 -36.91 -5.87
C LEU A 40 -20.34 -36.82 -7.35
N GLY A 41 -19.57 -37.48 -8.25
CA GLY A 41 -19.77 -37.43 -9.69
C GLY A 41 -19.48 -36.05 -10.30
N LEU A 42 -18.63 -35.24 -9.64
CA LEU A 42 -18.25 -33.91 -10.11
C LEU A 42 -16.92 -34.00 -10.84
N SER A 43 -16.82 -33.43 -12.03
CA SER A 43 -15.54 -33.31 -12.69
C SER A 43 -14.72 -32.17 -12.07
N LEU A 44 -13.41 -32.35 -11.93
CA LEU A 44 -12.50 -31.28 -11.44
C LEU A 44 -12.59 -30.02 -12.35
N LYS A 45 -12.93 -30.20 -13.64
CA LYS A 45 -13.17 -29.09 -14.56
C LYS A 45 -14.43 -28.30 -14.20
N ASP A 46 -15.50 -28.97 -13.73
CA ASP A 46 -16.73 -28.29 -13.37
C ASP A 46 -16.56 -27.46 -12.10
N LEU A 47 -15.79 -27.96 -11.12
CA LEU A 47 -15.47 -27.24 -9.88
C LEU A 47 -14.60 -25.99 -10.13
N THR A 48 -13.63 -26.08 -11.05
CA THR A 48 -12.81 -24.92 -11.44
C THR A 48 -13.56 -23.96 -12.34
N LEU A 49 -14.44 -24.44 -13.23
CA LEU A 49 -15.27 -23.60 -14.09
C LEU A 49 -16.32 -22.81 -13.31
N GLU A 50 -16.96 -23.41 -12.31
CA GLU A 50 -17.93 -22.69 -11.46
C GLU A 50 -17.25 -21.64 -10.60
N SER A 51 -16.09 -21.94 -10.01
CA SER A 51 -15.31 -20.97 -9.23
C SER A 51 -14.87 -19.79 -10.11
N ASN A 52 -14.38 -20.05 -11.32
CA ASN A 52 -13.97 -18.99 -12.24
C ASN A 52 -15.14 -18.19 -12.80
N LYS A 53 -16.29 -18.83 -13.05
CA LYS A 53 -17.52 -18.12 -13.45
C LYS A 53 -18.03 -17.16 -12.39
N ARG A 54 -17.97 -17.56 -11.12
CA ARG A 54 -18.38 -16.71 -10.01
C ARG A 54 -17.44 -15.50 -9.87
N ILE A 55 -16.12 -15.74 -9.84
CA ILE A 55 -15.13 -14.65 -9.82
C ILE A 55 -15.30 -13.73 -11.03
N LEU A 56 -15.59 -14.27 -12.21
CA LEU A 56 -15.83 -13.48 -13.42
C LEU A 56 -17.07 -12.58 -13.24
N SER A 57 -18.17 -13.14 -12.75
CA SER A 57 -19.39 -12.36 -12.48
C SER A 57 -19.15 -11.24 -11.48
N ASP A 58 -18.45 -11.55 -10.38
CA ASP A 58 -18.19 -10.61 -9.31
C ASP A 58 -17.22 -9.47 -9.78
N VAL A 59 -16.19 -9.81 -10.56
CA VAL A 59 -15.26 -8.80 -11.14
C VAL A 59 -15.98 -7.95 -12.18
N MET A 60 -16.84 -8.55 -13.02
CA MET A 60 -17.64 -7.79 -14.00
C MET A 60 -18.60 -6.82 -13.32
N GLU A 61 -19.24 -7.22 -12.18
CA GLU A 61 -20.05 -6.32 -11.38
C GLU A 61 -19.25 -5.12 -10.86
N VAL A 62 -18.02 -5.35 -10.39
CA VAL A 62 -17.13 -4.27 -9.96
C VAL A 62 -16.80 -3.33 -11.12
N LEU A 63 -16.43 -3.89 -12.27
CA LEU A 63 -16.03 -3.11 -13.45
C LEU A 63 -17.19 -2.40 -14.17
N SER A 64 -18.45 -2.77 -13.87
CA SER A 64 -19.63 -2.06 -14.36
C SER A 64 -19.98 -0.79 -13.57
N ASN A 65 -19.15 -0.41 -12.59
CA ASN A 65 -19.34 0.83 -11.85
C ASN A 65 -19.00 2.05 -12.72
N GLU A 66 -19.74 3.15 -12.57
CA GLU A 66 -19.58 4.40 -13.32
C GLU A 66 -18.13 4.92 -13.34
N MET A 67 -17.37 4.66 -12.30
CA MET A 67 -15.95 5.08 -12.23
C MET A 67 -15.03 4.37 -13.24
N PHE A 68 -15.51 3.31 -13.91
CA PHE A 68 -14.76 2.54 -14.91
C PHE A 68 -15.33 2.66 -16.33
N GLU A 69 -16.39 3.48 -16.54
CA GLU A 69 -17.04 3.63 -17.86
C GLU A 69 -16.08 4.05 -18.97
N ASP A 70 -15.12 4.91 -18.66
CA ASP A 70 -14.13 5.41 -19.62
C ASP A 70 -13.05 4.39 -20.04
N LEU A 71 -13.02 3.20 -19.41
CA LEU A 71 -11.93 2.23 -19.63
C LEU A 71 -12.19 1.22 -20.74
N ASP A 72 -13.41 1.18 -21.33
CA ASP A 72 -13.79 0.28 -22.43
C ASP A 72 -13.40 -1.21 -22.23
N ILE A 73 -13.46 -1.70 -20.98
CA ILE A 73 -13.02 -3.05 -20.60
C ILE A 73 -14.01 -4.09 -21.15
N THR A 74 -13.53 -5.00 -21.98
CA THR A 74 -14.34 -6.05 -22.58
C THR A 74 -14.48 -7.29 -21.68
N ASN A 75 -15.57 -8.03 -21.86
CA ASN A 75 -15.79 -9.31 -21.15
C ASN A 75 -14.67 -10.32 -21.42
N GLN A 76 -14.08 -10.29 -22.62
CA GLN A 76 -12.99 -11.18 -23.01
C GLN A 76 -11.71 -10.83 -22.25
N GLU A 77 -11.34 -9.56 -22.16
CA GLU A 77 -10.17 -9.10 -21.39
C GLU A 77 -10.30 -9.44 -19.91
N THR A 78 -11.50 -9.27 -19.35
CA THR A 78 -11.78 -9.65 -17.96
C THR A 78 -11.60 -11.15 -17.73
N ALA A 79 -12.09 -11.99 -18.64
CA ALA A 79 -11.95 -13.44 -18.54
C ALA A 79 -10.49 -13.89 -18.68
N GLU A 80 -9.73 -13.29 -19.61
CA GLU A 80 -8.30 -13.54 -19.79
C GLU A 80 -7.49 -13.10 -18.56
N PHE A 81 -7.79 -11.94 -18.01
CA PHE A 81 -7.17 -11.44 -16.78
C PHE A 81 -7.37 -12.39 -15.60
N ILE A 82 -8.60 -12.84 -15.34
CA ILE A 82 -8.92 -13.75 -14.24
C ILE A 82 -8.24 -15.11 -14.43
N SER A 83 -8.20 -15.62 -15.66
CA SER A 83 -7.55 -16.88 -15.97
C SER A 83 -6.05 -16.83 -15.73
N SER A 84 -5.42 -15.71 -16.07
CA SER A 84 -3.98 -15.50 -15.94
C SER A 84 -3.56 -15.08 -14.53
N ASN A 85 -4.42 -14.35 -13.79
CA ASN A 85 -4.11 -13.74 -12.51
C ASN A 85 -5.22 -13.93 -11.47
N PRO A 86 -5.59 -15.16 -11.09
CA PRO A 86 -6.73 -15.40 -10.20
C PRO A 86 -6.57 -14.78 -8.79
N ASN A 87 -5.35 -14.67 -8.30
CA ASN A 87 -5.07 -14.04 -6.99
C ASN A 87 -5.22 -12.52 -7.05
N ILE A 88 -4.86 -11.89 -8.17
CA ILE A 88 -5.05 -10.44 -8.35
C ILE A 88 -6.55 -10.14 -8.48
N ALA A 89 -7.31 -10.95 -9.20
CA ALA A 89 -8.76 -10.82 -9.29
C ALA A 89 -9.43 -10.92 -7.90
N LYS A 90 -9.01 -11.86 -7.05
CA LYS A 90 -9.49 -11.96 -5.67
C LYS A 90 -9.09 -10.74 -4.82
N ALA A 91 -7.88 -10.22 -4.98
CA ALA A 91 -7.44 -9.02 -4.28
C ALA A 91 -8.27 -7.79 -4.67
N LEU A 92 -8.63 -7.65 -5.95
CA LEU A 92 -9.53 -6.60 -6.44
C LEU A 92 -10.91 -6.70 -5.80
N LEU A 93 -11.49 -7.90 -5.72
CA LEU A 93 -12.79 -8.11 -5.06
C LEU A 93 -12.70 -7.77 -3.57
N THR A 94 -11.65 -8.20 -2.87
CA THR A 94 -11.44 -7.87 -1.46
C THR A 94 -11.32 -6.36 -1.23
N LEU A 95 -10.63 -5.64 -2.14
CA LEU A 95 -10.52 -4.19 -2.08
C LEU A 95 -11.88 -3.51 -2.31
N ASN A 96 -12.66 -4.00 -3.28
CA ASN A 96 -14.01 -3.49 -3.53
C ASN A 96 -14.95 -3.73 -2.34
N ASP A 97 -14.87 -4.90 -1.70
CA ASP A 97 -15.68 -5.21 -0.51
C ASP A 97 -15.31 -4.31 0.66
N ALA A 98 -14.02 -4.06 0.87
CA ALA A 98 -13.55 -3.09 1.87
C ALA A 98 -14.06 -1.68 1.56
N HIS A 99 -14.03 -1.24 0.29
CA HIS A 99 -14.56 0.05 -0.14
C HIS A 99 -16.09 0.15 0.05
N LYS A 100 -16.85 -0.90 -0.29
CA LYS A 100 -18.31 -0.96 -0.05
C LYS A 100 -18.61 -0.87 1.45
N SER A 101 -17.96 -1.68 2.28
CA SER A 101 -18.15 -1.65 3.74
C SER A 101 -17.83 -0.29 4.32
N PHE A 102 -16.78 0.36 3.85
CA PHE A 102 -16.42 1.71 4.25
C PHE A 102 -17.50 2.74 3.87
N LYS A 103 -18.04 2.67 2.66
CA LYS A 103 -19.11 3.54 2.17
C LYS A 103 -20.40 3.33 2.98
N ASP A 104 -20.75 2.07 3.27
CA ASP A 104 -21.93 1.71 4.06
C ASP A 104 -21.79 2.17 5.52
N ASP A 105 -20.62 2.00 6.15
CA ASP A 105 -20.34 2.52 7.49
C ASP A 105 -20.43 4.04 7.54
N MET A 106 -19.93 4.72 6.53
CA MET A 106 -20.02 6.18 6.40
C MET A 106 -21.48 6.63 6.23
N GLN A 107 -22.26 5.93 5.41
CA GLN A 107 -23.66 6.24 5.17
C GLN A 107 -24.53 5.97 6.41
N ASN A 108 -24.31 4.85 7.09
CA ASN A 108 -24.98 4.53 8.36
C ASN A 108 -24.66 5.55 9.46
N ARG A 109 -23.45 6.09 9.48
CA ARG A 109 -23.07 7.17 10.40
C ARG A 109 -23.75 8.50 10.06
N LEU A 110 -23.90 8.83 8.78
CA LEU A 110 -24.64 10.01 8.31
C LEU A 110 -26.14 9.90 8.62
N GLU A 111 -26.74 8.73 8.43
CA GLU A 111 -28.17 8.49 8.74
C GLU A 111 -28.45 8.48 10.25
N SER A 112 -27.47 8.07 11.07
CA SER A 112 -27.59 8.15 12.55
C SER A 112 -27.48 9.58 13.11
N MET A 113 -27.14 10.57 12.29
CA MET A 113 -27.01 11.98 12.66
C MET A 113 -28.33 12.78 12.57
N ASP A 114 -29.44 12.18 12.15
CA ASP A 114 -30.74 12.87 12.01
C ASP A 114 -31.57 12.89 13.32
N ILE A 115 -30.96 12.60 14.48
CA ILE A 115 -31.62 12.71 15.78
C ILE A 115 -30.87 13.70 16.67
N ASP A 116 -31.49 14.87 16.80
CA ASP A 116 -31.27 15.94 17.77
C ASP A 116 -29.93 16.72 17.74
N SER A 117 -30.04 17.90 17.17
CA SER A 117 -29.04 18.96 17.05
C SER A 117 -28.73 19.68 18.36
N THR A 118 -28.35 19.02 19.45
CA THR A 118 -27.95 19.71 20.70
C THR A 118 -26.69 19.18 21.39
N VAL A 119 -26.04 18.14 20.88
CA VAL A 119 -24.70 17.76 21.37
C VAL A 119 -23.80 17.52 20.16
N VAL A 120 -23.09 18.57 19.77
CA VAL A 120 -22.06 18.51 18.74
C VAL A 120 -20.82 17.83 19.34
N ASP A 121 -20.83 16.52 19.42
CA ASP A 121 -19.61 15.76 19.32
C ASP A 121 -19.35 15.54 17.81
N SER A 122 -18.26 16.09 17.34
CA SER A 122 -17.87 16.08 15.93
C SER A 122 -17.93 14.67 15.36
N PRO A 123 -18.48 14.46 14.14
CA PRO A 123 -18.45 13.16 13.50
C PRO A 123 -17.00 12.67 13.49
N SER A 124 -16.80 11.42 13.89
CA SER A 124 -15.48 10.79 13.89
C SER A 124 -14.89 10.87 12.49
N ARG A 125 -14.07 11.90 12.24
CA ARG A 125 -13.37 12.10 10.97
C ARG A 125 -12.45 10.93 10.75
N LEU A 126 -12.34 10.50 9.49
CA LEU A 126 -11.41 9.45 9.14
C LEU A 126 -9.97 9.89 9.44
N PRO A 127 -9.12 9.01 9.97
CA PRO A 127 -7.72 9.34 10.24
C PRO A 127 -7.00 9.95 9.03
N VAL A 128 -7.31 9.50 7.81
CA VAL A 128 -6.74 10.02 6.56
C VAL A 128 -7.21 11.47 6.30
N GLU A 129 -8.46 11.81 6.60
CA GLU A 129 -8.99 13.16 6.44
C GLU A 129 -8.32 14.12 7.42
N ILE A 130 -8.12 13.69 8.67
CA ILE A 130 -7.42 14.50 9.69
C ILE A 130 -5.98 14.79 9.25
N VAL A 131 -5.29 13.79 8.70
CA VAL A 131 -3.93 13.99 8.15
C VAL A 131 -3.96 14.94 6.95
N SER A 132 -4.92 14.79 6.05
CA SER A 132 -5.08 15.69 4.90
C SER A 132 -5.34 17.14 5.33
N ASP A 133 -6.28 17.35 6.26
CA ASP A 133 -6.59 18.66 6.82
C ASP A 133 -5.37 19.29 7.52
N PHE A 134 -4.62 18.48 8.27
CA PHE A 134 -3.39 18.91 8.90
C PHE A 134 -2.36 19.42 7.87
N LEU A 135 -2.11 18.65 6.83
CA LEU A 135 -1.18 19.02 5.78
C LEU A 135 -1.62 20.30 5.06
N GLN A 136 -2.93 20.41 4.72
CA GLN A 136 -3.49 21.59 4.07
C GLN A 136 -3.45 22.84 4.98
N THR A 137 -3.76 22.69 6.26
CA THR A 137 -3.69 23.79 7.23
C THR A 137 -2.27 24.35 7.34
N ASN A 138 -1.26 23.50 7.25
CA ASN A 138 0.14 23.87 7.16
C ASN A 138 0.60 24.24 5.73
N LYS A 139 -0.36 24.37 4.76
CA LYS A 139 -0.07 24.71 3.36
C LYS A 139 0.90 23.73 2.69
N ASN A 140 0.93 22.50 3.14
CA ASN A 140 1.90 21.47 2.70
C ASN A 140 3.36 21.94 2.78
N PHE A 141 3.70 22.79 3.76
CA PHE A 141 5.04 23.33 3.94
C PHE A 141 5.45 23.31 5.42
N PHE A 142 6.60 22.70 5.71
CA PHE A 142 7.15 22.54 7.04
C PHE A 142 8.59 23.04 7.08
N GLU A 143 8.77 24.30 7.46
CA GLU A 143 10.08 24.98 7.49
C GLU A 143 11.13 24.19 8.30
N ASN A 144 10.74 23.66 9.45
CA ASN A 144 11.64 22.88 10.30
C ASN A 144 12.14 21.61 9.58
N ILE A 145 11.29 20.96 8.79
CA ILE A 145 11.68 19.79 8.01
C ILE A 145 12.58 20.19 6.84
N GLU A 146 12.28 21.28 6.14
CA GLU A 146 13.12 21.78 5.04
C GLU A 146 14.54 22.09 5.54
N LEU A 147 14.68 22.82 6.65
CA LEU A 147 15.98 23.12 7.25
C LEU A 147 16.75 21.86 7.68
N ALA A 148 16.07 20.91 8.32
CA ALA A 148 16.69 19.67 8.75
C ALA A 148 17.08 18.79 7.57
N SER A 149 16.23 18.69 6.58
CA SER A 149 16.52 17.93 5.34
C SER A 149 17.70 18.51 4.61
N GLU A 150 17.84 19.84 4.55
CA GLU A 150 18.99 20.51 3.97
C GLU A 150 20.31 20.17 4.71
N ILE A 151 20.28 20.15 6.04
CA ILE A 151 21.46 19.79 6.85
C ILE A 151 21.89 18.34 6.52
N ILE A 152 20.95 17.40 6.47
CA ILE A 152 21.25 16.00 6.19
C ILE A 152 21.69 15.84 4.72
N ARG A 153 21.02 16.51 3.79
CA ARG A 153 21.42 16.54 2.38
C ARG A 153 22.88 16.97 2.20
N LYS A 154 23.31 18.02 2.87
CA LYS A 154 24.71 18.50 2.87
C LYS A 154 25.67 17.47 3.46
N LYS A 155 25.30 16.80 4.56
CA LYS A 155 26.11 15.72 5.16
C LYS A 155 26.28 14.52 4.25
N VAL A 156 25.22 14.15 3.53
CA VAL A 156 25.21 13.07 2.53
C VAL A 156 26.00 13.48 1.27
N GLY A 157 26.14 14.78 1.02
CA GLY A 157 26.76 15.32 -0.18
C GLY A 157 25.88 15.21 -1.42
N LEU A 158 24.55 15.32 -1.25
CA LEU A 158 23.62 15.35 -2.37
C LEU A 158 23.66 16.73 -3.06
N ASP A 159 23.78 16.72 -4.37
CA ASP A 159 23.73 17.93 -5.18
C ASP A 159 22.26 18.38 -5.36
N ILE A 160 22.04 19.67 -5.59
CA ILE A 160 20.73 20.20 -5.94
C ILE A 160 20.52 20.02 -7.45
N GLY A 161 19.51 19.25 -7.81
CA GLY A 161 19.30 18.84 -9.19
C GLY A 161 20.35 17.81 -9.66
N HIS A 162 20.09 17.17 -10.81
CA HIS A 162 20.98 16.16 -11.38
C HIS A 162 21.41 15.06 -10.38
N ASN A 163 20.43 14.47 -9.70
CA ASN A 163 20.65 13.46 -8.65
C ASN A 163 21.19 12.10 -9.18
N ILE A 164 21.94 12.12 -10.30
CA ILE A 164 22.64 10.94 -10.79
C ILE A 164 23.73 10.58 -9.75
N GLY A 165 23.64 9.36 -9.21
CA GLY A 165 24.58 8.91 -8.16
C GLY A 165 24.09 9.14 -6.73
N SER A 166 22.93 9.79 -6.52
CA SER A 166 22.35 10.00 -5.19
C SER A 166 22.17 8.70 -4.41
N GLY A 167 21.74 7.63 -5.07
CA GLY A 167 21.57 6.32 -4.44
C GLY A 167 22.86 5.80 -3.80
N LEU A 168 23.99 5.96 -4.46
CA LEU A 168 25.29 5.56 -3.91
C LEU A 168 25.69 6.43 -2.71
N LYS A 169 25.50 7.75 -2.79
CA LYS A 169 25.80 8.68 -1.68
C LYS A 169 24.91 8.36 -0.46
N LEU A 170 23.62 8.13 -0.67
CA LEU A 170 22.65 7.74 0.38
C LEU A 170 23.03 6.39 1.01
N THR A 171 23.36 5.39 0.18
CA THR A 171 23.78 4.06 0.67
C THR A 171 25.06 4.14 1.48
N ASN A 172 26.06 4.88 1.01
CA ASN A 172 27.32 5.06 1.73
C ASN A 172 27.11 5.79 3.06
N TYR A 173 26.23 6.78 3.10
CA TYR A 173 25.92 7.49 4.33
C TYR A 173 25.18 6.59 5.33
N LEU A 174 24.19 5.82 4.88
CA LEU A 174 23.49 4.81 5.70
C LEU A 174 24.48 3.81 6.29
N LYS A 175 25.45 3.35 5.50
CA LYS A 175 26.48 2.41 5.99
C LYS A 175 27.43 3.08 6.97
N SER A 176 28.00 4.23 6.62
CA SER A 176 29.04 4.87 7.42
C SER A 176 28.52 5.46 8.74
N LYS A 177 27.33 6.03 8.74
CA LYS A 177 26.74 6.73 9.90
C LYS A 177 25.91 5.83 10.80
N HIS A 178 25.12 4.92 10.20
CA HIS A 178 24.13 4.09 10.90
C HIS A 178 24.48 2.60 10.90
N ASP A 179 25.56 2.21 10.20
CA ASP A 179 25.96 0.81 10.01
C ASP A 179 24.86 -0.05 9.35
N ILE A 180 24.09 0.54 8.43
CA ILE A 180 23.02 -0.12 7.71
C ILE A 180 23.51 -0.59 6.35
N ASP A 181 23.37 -1.89 6.09
CA ASP A 181 23.60 -2.50 4.79
C ASP A 181 22.35 -2.42 3.92
N VAL A 182 22.52 -1.94 2.68
CA VAL A 182 21.42 -1.87 1.70
C VAL A 182 21.56 -3.04 0.72
N GLU A 183 20.54 -3.87 0.62
CA GLU A 183 20.50 -5.04 -0.26
C GLU A 183 19.37 -4.88 -1.28
N ILE A 184 19.67 -5.09 -2.57
CA ILE A 184 18.65 -5.19 -3.62
C ILE A 184 18.27 -6.66 -3.74
N ILE A 185 17.00 -6.96 -3.49
CA ILE A 185 16.48 -8.33 -3.45
C ILE A 185 15.67 -8.59 -4.71
N PRO A 186 15.89 -9.74 -5.39
CA PRO A 186 15.07 -10.19 -6.49
C PRO A 186 13.59 -10.23 -6.12
N ALA A 187 12.71 -10.00 -7.11
CA ALA A 187 11.28 -10.15 -6.93
C ALA A 187 10.97 -11.63 -6.67
N SER A 188 10.86 -11.98 -5.40
CA SER A 188 10.51 -13.33 -4.93
C SER A 188 9.27 -13.28 -4.06
N GLU A 189 8.60 -14.43 -3.89
CA GLU A 189 7.45 -14.54 -2.99
C GLU A 189 7.77 -14.20 -1.53
N GLU A 190 9.04 -14.15 -1.16
CA GLU A 190 9.50 -13.84 0.19
C GLU A 190 9.43 -12.36 0.53
N LEU A 191 9.59 -11.46 -0.47
CA LEU A 191 9.47 -10.02 -0.28
C LEU A 191 8.04 -9.55 -0.55
N LYS A 192 7.18 -9.59 0.45
CA LYS A 192 5.78 -9.14 0.36
C LYS A 192 5.61 -7.62 0.22
N SER A 193 6.70 -6.85 0.34
CA SER A 193 6.69 -5.38 0.26
C SER A 193 7.89 -4.89 -0.55
N VAL A 194 7.74 -3.74 -1.20
CA VAL A 194 8.83 -3.11 -2.00
C VAL A 194 10.04 -2.69 -1.17
N ARG A 195 9.86 -2.54 0.15
CA ARG A 195 10.87 -2.13 1.11
C ARG A 195 10.68 -2.84 2.45
N LYS A 196 11.78 -3.36 3.03
CA LYS A 196 11.78 -3.94 4.37
C LYS A 196 13.04 -3.51 5.14
N PHE A 197 12.86 -2.95 6.34
CA PHE A 197 13.97 -2.61 7.23
C PHE A 197 14.03 -3.58 8.40
N ASP A 198 15.12 -4.33 8.46
CA ASP A 198 15.43 -5.21 9.59
C ASP A 198 16.30 -4.42 10.59
N LYS A 199 15.65 -3.89 11.61
CA LYS A 199 16.31 -3.09 12.65
C LYS A 199 17.33 -3.92 13.45
N LYS A 200 17.09 -5.21 13.64
CA LYS A 200 17.96 -6.10 14.42
C LYS A 200 19.27 -6.41 13.70
N ASN A 201 19.18 -6.70 12.41
CA ASN A 201 20.34 -7.02 11.58
C ASN A 201 20.90 -5.79 10.85
N LYS A 202 20.31 -4.60 11.06
CA LYS A 202 20.68 -3.36 10.39
C LYS A 202 20.75 -3.49 8.86
N LYS A 203 19.72 -4.10 8.27
CA LYS A 203 19.62 -4.31 6.84
C LYS A 203 18.39 -3.62 6.25
N LEU A 204 18.60 -2.84 5.21
CA LEU A 204 17.53 -2.28 4.40
C LEU A 204 17.43 -3.04 3.09
N GLN A 205 16.35 -3.76 2.91
CA GLN A 205 16.07 -4.56 1.72
C GLN A 205 15.12 -3.78 0.81
N LEU A 206 15.50 -3.62 -0.46
CA LEU A 206 14.70 -2.96 -1.50
C LEU A 206 14.47 -3.94 -2.65
N SER A 207 13.27 -3.94 -3.20
CA SER A 207 12.94 -4.77 -4.36
C SER A 207 13.70 -4.33 -5.61
N GLU A 208 14.18 -5.29 -6.42
CA GLU A 208 14.76 -5.02 -7.74
C GLU A 208 13.76 -4.37 -8.72
N MET A 209 12.45 -4.58 -8.48
CA MET A 209 11.37 -3.98 -9.29
C MET A 209 11.28 -2.46 -9.15
N LEU A 210 11.85 -1.90 -8.09
CA LEU A 210 11.88 -0.46 -7.90
C LEU A 210 12.76 0.21 -8.96
N THR A 211 12.24 1.26 -9.57
CA THR A 211 13.04 2.14 -10.44
C THR A 211 14.17 2.80 -9.64
N TYR A 212 15.20 3.30 -10.33
CA TYR A 212 16.28 4.04 -9.70
C TYR A 212 15.77 5.22 -8.86
N THR A 213 14.80 5.98 -9.37
CA THR A 213 14.20 7.12 -8.70
C THR A 213 13.46 6.70 -7.42
N SER A 214 12.68 5.62 -7.50
CA SER A 214 11.97 5.07 -6.33
C SER A 214 12.95 4.54 -5.27
N ARG A 215 14.06 3.91 -5.67
CA ARG A 215 15.09 3.48 -4.72
C ARG A 215 15.71 4.66 -3.98
N ASN A 216 16.04 5.74 -4.68
CA ASN A 216 16.57 6.97 -4.06
C ASN A 216 15.60 7.51 -3.00
N PHE A 217 14.31 7.53 -3.31
CA PHE A 217 13.29 7.95 -2.38
C PHE A 217 13.24 7.07 -1.13
N HIS A 218 13.25 5.76 -1.29
CA HIS A 218 13.24 4.83 -0.15
C HIS A 218 14.51 4.92 0.71
N LEU A 219 15.66 5.23 0.11
CA LEU A 219 16.89 5.50 0.85
C LEU A 219 16.81 6.82 1.64
N ALA A 220 16.29 7.88 1.03
CA ALA A 220 16.05 9.16 1.69
C ALA A 220 15.01 9.02 2.80
N TYR A 221 13.94 8.26 2.58
CA TYR A 221 12.94 7.92 3.61
C TYR A 221 13.58 7.17 4.79
N GLN A 222 14.52 6.24 4.53
CA GLN A 222 15.20 5.55 5.61
C GLN A 222 16.05 6.51 6.47
N LEU A 223 16.71 7.49 5.85
CA LEU A 223 17.45 8.53 6.58
C LEU A 223 16.50 9.43 7.37
N ALA A 224 15.38 9.85 6.77
CA ALA A 224 14.35 10.58 7.49
C ALA A 224 13.88 9.82 8.74
N PHE A 225 13.58 8.53 8.59
CA PHE A 225 13.17 7.67 9.72
C PHE A 225 14.20 7.62 10.86
N LEU A 226 15.49 7.70 10.55
CA LEU A 226 16.58 7.58 11.52
C LEU A 226 17.00 8.92 12.15
N GLU A 227 16.84 10.02 11.43
CA GLU A 227 17.43 11.31 11.82
C GLU A 227 16.41 12.43 12.03
N SER A 228 15.09 12.18 11.87
CA SER A 228 14.08 13.25 12.00
C SER A 228 13.05 13.01 13.12
N GLU A 229 13.23 11.99 13.97
CA GLU A 229 12.26 11.63 14.99
C GLU A 229 11.90 12.82 15.89
N ASP A 230 12.89 13.50 16.44
CA ASP A 230 12.68 14.66 17.35
C ASP A 230 11.90 15.80 16.65
N ILE A 231 12.18 16.04 15.37
CA ILE A 231 11.52 17.12 14.61
C ILE A 231 10.08 16.77 14.33
N ILE A 232 9.83 15.53 13.91
CA ILE A 232 8.47 15.03 13.61
C ILE A 232 7.64 15.03 14.89
N ASP A 233 8.20 14.54 16.00
CA ASP A 233 7.49 14.51 17.28
C ASP A 233 7.21 15.93 17.80
N SER A 234 8.11 16.90 17.59
CA SER A 234 7.85 18.32 17.91
C SER A 234 6.68 18.87 17.11
N ILE A 235 6.62 18.62 15.80
CA ILE A 235 5.52 19.08 14.94
C ILE A 235 4.19 18.47 15.39
N ILE A 236 4.16 17.18 15.71
CA ILE A 236 2.97 16.49 16.19
C ILE A 236 2.50 17.09 17.52
N HIS A 237 3.42 17.29 18.45
CA HIS A 237 3.13 17.83 19.77
C HIS A 237 2.62 19.27 19.71
N GLU A 238 3.24 20.14 18.91
CA GLU A 238 2.83 21.54 18.72
C GLU A 238 1.40 21.65 18.19
N ASN A 239 0.98 20.69 17.37
CA ASN A 239 -0.36 20.65 16.78
C ASN A 239 -1.38 19.83 17.60
N LYS A 240 -1.00 19.34 18.79
CA LYS A 240 -1.86 18.63 19.74
C LYS A 240 -2.63 17.45 19.11
N ILE A 241 -1.97 16.69 18.27
CA ILE A 241 -2.56 15.50 17.64
C ILE A 241 -2.29 14.32 18.58
N GLU A 242 -3.35 13.81 19.24
CA GLU A 242 -3.25 12.76 20.26
C GLU A 242 -3.90 11.42 19.81
N SER A 243 -4.60 11.40 18.67
CA SER A 243 -5.30 10.21 18.22
C SER A 243 -4.33 9.09 17.84
N GLU A 244 -4.45 7.94 18.51
CA GLU A 244 -3.62 6.75 18.25
C GLU A 244 -3.74 6.23 16.81
N GLU A 245 -4.89 6.45 16.15
CA GLU A 245 -5.12 6.04 14.75
C GLU A 245 -4.50 7.02 13.75
N VAL A 246 -4.44 8.30 14.08
CA VAL A 246 -3.91 9.38 13.21
C VAL A 246 -2.39 9.44 13.25
N LEU A 247 -1.79 9.27 14.44
CA LEU A 247 -0.35 9.42 14.66
C LEU A 247 0.53 8.61 13.70
N PRO A 248 0.29 7.31 13.44
CA PRO A 248 1.11 6.53 12.51
C PRO A 248 1.04 7.07 11.08
N LEU A 249 -0.15 7.47 10.61
CA LEU A 249 -0.36 7.99 9.27
C LEU A 249 0.31 9.36 9.10
N LEU A 250 0.20 10.21 10.12
CA LEU A 250 0.84 11.51 10.11
C LEU A 250 2.37 11.39 10.11
N LYS A 251 2.94 10.50 10.95
CA LYS A 251 4.39 10.22 10.94
C LYS A 251 4.86 9.76 9.57
N ILE A 252 4.14 8.84 8.93
CA ILE A 252 4.46 8.39 7.56
C ILE A 252 4.43 9.56 6.58
N SER A 253 3.42 10.43 6.66
CA SER A 253 3.29 11.59 5.75
C SER A 253 4.43 12.59 5.95
N LEU A 254 4.80 12.90 7.19
CA LEU A 254 5.93 13.80 7.49
C LEU A 254 7.28 13.20 7.10
N LEU A 255 7.47 11.88 7.24
CA LEU A 255 8.66 11.16 6.76
C LEU A 255 8.76 11.20 5.24
N ASN A 256 7.63 11.02 4.53
CA ASN A 256 7.58 11.16 3.08
C ASN A 256 7.92 12.59 2.65
N TYR A 257 7.38 13.59 3.36
CA TYR A 257 7.73 15.00 3.12
C TYR A 257 9.22 15.24 3.30
N PHE A 258 9.81 14.75 4.39
CA PHE A 258 11.24 14.89 4.67
C PHE A 258 12.10 14.27 3.55
N ALA A 259 11.76 13.06 3.12
CA ALA A 259 12.45 12.38 2.01
C ALA A 259 12.35 13.18 0.70
N SER A 260 11.18 13.76 0.42
CA SER A 260 10.96 14.64 -0.72
C SER A 260 11.80 15.91 -0.64
N ALA A 261 11.81 16.58 0.52
CA ALA A 261 12.60 17.79 0.76
C ALA A 261 14.10 17.55 0.62
N MET A 262 14.60 16.36 1.00
CA MET A 262 16.00 15.98 0.77
C MET A 262 16.34 15.88 -0.73
N LEU A 263 15.44 15.34 -1.55
CA LEU A 263 15.68 15.11 -2.98
C LEU A 263 15.32 16.34 -3.82
N MET A 264 14.30 17.09 -3.41
CA MET A 264 13.70 18.25 -4.08
C MET A 264 13.53 19.39 -3.09
N PRO A 265 14.60 20.11 -2.67
CA PRO A 265 14.51 21.23 -1.73
C PRO A 265 13.51 22.28 -2.23
N TYR A 266 12.58 22.71 -1.37
CA TYR A 266 11.40 23.47 -1.75
C TYR A 266 11.71 24.74 -2.56
N ASP A 267 12.62 25.59 -2.08
CA ASP A 267 12.94 26.85 -2.76
C ASP A 267 13.51 26.63 -4.16
N ASN A 268 14.42 25.66 -4.28
CA ASN A 268 15.02 25.30 -5.57
C ASN A 268 14.00 24.65 -6.50
N PHE A 269 13.15 23.79 -5.95
CA PHE A 269 12.06 23.17 -6.71
C PHE A 269 11.09 24.23 -7.24
N LEU A 270 10.65 25.17 -6.40
CA LEU A 270 9.72 26.23 -6.78
C LEU A 270 10.30 27.14 -7.86
N GLU A 271 11.58 27.52 -7.76
CA GLU A 271 12.28 28.30 -8.77
C GLU A 271 12.33 27.57 -10.12
N ASN A 272 12.73 26.29 -10.10
CA ASN A 272 12.79 25.46 -11.31
C ASN A 272 11.40 25.19 -11.90
N ALA A 273 10.38 24.95 -11.08
CA ALA A 273 9.01 24.78 -11.53
C ALA A 273 8.50 26.03 -12.27
N LYS A 274 8.70 27.22 -11.71
CA LYS A 274 8.35 28.49 -12.36
C LYS A 274 9.12 28.69 -13.66
N LYS A 275 10.42 28.45 -13.66
CA LYS A 275 11.30 28.58 -14.84
C LYS A 275 10.87 27.68 -15.99
N ASN A 276 10.50 26.44 -15.68
CA ASN A 276 10.07 25.44 -16.65
C ASN A 276 8.54 25.40 -16.83
N LYS A 277 7.81 26.45 -16.41
CA LYS A 277 6.36 26.57 -16.58
C LYS A 277 5.58 25.35 -16.04
N TYR A 278 6.05 24.77 -14.95
CA TYR A 278 5.46 23.60 -14.29
C TYR A 278 5.44 22.34 -15.18
N ASP A 279 6.39 22.20 -16.09
CA ASP A 279 6.57 20.99 -16.88
C ASP A 279 7.10 19.87 -15.98
N VAL A 280 6.21 18.89 -15.70
CA VAL A 280 6.49 17.80 -14.75
C VAL A 280 7.59 16.89 -15.27
N GLU A 281 7.66 16.63 -16.58
CA GLU A 281 8.68 15.74 -17.16
C GLU A 281 10.09 16.34 -17.01
N ILE A 282 10.22 17.65 -17.25
CA ILE A 282 11.49 18.36 -17.04
C ILE A 282 11.91 18.30 -15.58
N LEU A 283 10.96 18.50 -14.65
CA LEU A 283 11.24 18.45 -13.22
C LEU A 283 11.63 17.03 -12.76
N MET A 284 10.94 16.00 -13.24
CA MET A 284 11.29 14.60 -12.98
C MET A 284 12.74 14.29 -13.37
N HIS A 285 13.14 14.69 -14.57
CA HIS A 285 14.51 14.50 -15.05
C HIS A 285 15.52 15.30 -14.24
N HIS A 286 15.19 16.54 -13.90
CA HIS A 286 16.09 17.43 -13.16
C HIS A 286 16.40 16.89 -11.77
N TYR A 287 15.36 16.41 -11.04
CA TYR A 287 15.52 15.91 -9.68
C TYR A 287 15.74 14.39 -9.60
N ALA A 288 15.68 13.68 -10.72
CA ALA A 288 15.70 12.22 -10.78
C ALA A 288 14.65 11.59 -9.83
N CYS A 289 13.45 12.12 -9.89
CA CYS A 289 12.29 11.68 -9.11
C CYS A 289 11.20 11.10 -10.01
N SER A 290 10.25 10.34 -9.44
CA SER A 290 9.12 9.82 -10.21
C SER A 290 8.08 10.91 -10.46
N PHE A 291 7.15 10.64 -11.41
CA PHE A 291 6.02 11.54 -11.69
C PHE A 291 5.20 11.82 -10.43
N GLU A 292 4.90 10.79 -9.65
CA GLU A 292 4.13 10.91 -8.41
C GLU A 292 4.83 11.77 -7.35
N GLN A 293 6.16 11.68 -7.26
CA GLN A 293 6.94 12.47 -6.30
C GLN A 293 6.95 13.96 -6.68
N VAL A 294 7.01 14.29 -7.97
CA VAL A 294 6.98 15.67 -8.46
C VAL A 294 5.60 16.28 -8.37
#